data_238786276fa74c6f398f6954b24a5dd4
#
_entry.id   238786276fa74c6f398f6954b24a5dd4
#
_cell.length_a   1.000
_cell.length_b   1.000
_cell.length_c   1.000
_cell.angle_alpha   90.00
_cell.angle_beta   90.00
_cell.angle_gamma   90.00
#
_symmetry.space_group_name_H-M   'P 1'
#
loop_
_entity.id
_entity.type
_entity.pdbx_description
1 polymer ?
#
loop_
_entity_poly.entity_id
_entity_poly.type
_entity_poly.pdbx_seq_one_letter_code
_entity_poly.pdbx_strand_id
1 'polypeptide(L)'
;MPPRNRLVPPLLAALALVVLSLSVSACGYSNDSKDVVEGEVVKLGELKYQVIFSRFLNLNDNEDSAYLVGQPPPPKGSSYFGVFLEVQNKSEETQELAESFTITDAGNQKFEAIPTESLYAFPFGGEVESQEPVPSPDSTPQQGPIEGSLVLFQLPSAASESRPLTLSIAGPEGPAEVTLDL
;
A
#
# COMPACT_ATOMS: atom_id res chain seq x y z
N MET A 1 8.28 -50.24 70.43
CA MET A 1 7.34 -49.89 69.31
C MET A 1 7.83 -48.62 68.69
N PRO A 2 8.35 -48.66 67.47
CA PRO A 2 8.79 -47.40 66.75
C PRO A 2 7.65 -46.81 65.94
N PRO A 3 7.60 -45.50 65.74
CA PRO A 3 6.59 -44.89 64.98
C PRO A 3 6.86 -45.01 63.46
N ARG A 4 5.81 -45.26 62.69
CA ARG A 4 5.84 -45.39 61.26
C ARG A 4 5.88 -43.98 60.61
N ASN A 5 6.99 -43.63 60.01
CA ASN A 5 7.10 -42.51 59.06
C ASN A 5 6.29 -42.82 57.79
N ARG A 6 5.27 -42.07 57.54
CA ARG A 6 4.58 -42.04 56.23
C ARG A 6 5.31 -41.09 55.32
N LEU A 7 6.02 -41.60 54.35
CA LEU A 7 6.52 -40.88 53.19
C LEU A 7 5.35 -40.47 52.31
N VAL A 8 5.18 -39.18 52.14
CA VAL A 8 4.28 -38.58 51.15
C VAL A 8 5.05 -38.52 49.84
N PRO A 9 4.54 -39.02 48.71
CA PRO A 9 5.27 -39.00 47.46
C PRO A 9 5.29 -37.59 46.82
N PRO A 10 6.43 -37.17 46.24
CA PRO A 10 6.55 -35.84 45.60
C PRO A 10 6.03 -35.90 44.17
N LEU A 11 4.76 -36.26 43.98
CA LEU A 11 4.17 -36.39 42.64
C LEU A 11 3.21 -35.24 42.28
N LEU A 12 3.07 -34.24 43.14
CA LEU A 12 2.17 -33.11 42.94
C LEU A 12 2.87 -31.78 42.60
N ALA A 13 4.21 -31.73 42.55
CA ALA A 13 4.96 -30.52 42.23
C ALA A 13 5.39 -30.44 40.75
N ALA A 14 5.16 -31.47 39.93
CA ALA A 14 5.59 -31.51 38.53
C ALA A 14 4.51 -31.05 37.52
N LEU A 15 3.28 -30.78 37.97
CA LEU A 15 2.17 -30.46 37.08
C LEU A 15 1.91 -28.97 36.93
N ALA A 16 2.64 -28.09 37.64
CA ALA A 16 2.42 -26.65 37.61
C ALA A 16 3.37 -25.87 36.67
N LEU A 17 4.31 -26.53 35.99
CA LEU A 17 5.34 -25.88 35.17
C LEU A 17 5.18 -26.07 33.65
N VAL A 18 4.12 -26.75 33.20
CA VAL A 18 3.88 -27.03 31.76
C VAL A 18 2.88 -26.09 31.10
N VAL A 19 2.23 -25.18 31.82
CA VAL A 19 1.15 -24.35 31.26
C VAL A 19 1.60 -22.93 30.91
N LEU A 20 2.87 -22.54 31.01
CA LEU A 20 3.32 -21.17 30.75
C LEU A 20 4.22 -21.04 29.50
N SER A 21 4.13 -21.95 28.56
CA SER A 21 4.72 -21.80 27.21
C SER A 21 3.66 -21.72 26.15
N LEU A 22 2.58 -20.99 26.39
CA LEU A 22 1.76 -20.40 25.32
C LEU A 22 2.56 -19.24 24.75
N SER A 23 3.49 -19.59 23.86
CA SER A 23 4.15 -18.71 22.93
C SER A 23 3.09 -17.79 22.33
N VAL A 24 3.19 -16.50 22.65
CA VAL A 24 2.60 -15.45 21.84
C VAL A 24 3.29 -15.55 20.48
N SER A 25 2.72 -16.33 19.59
CA SER A 25 2.98 -16.18 18.17
C SER A 25 2.46 -14.80 17.83
N ALA A 26 3.33 -13.79 17.92
CA ALA A 26 3.13 -12.56 17.21
C ALA A 26 3.02 -12.99 15.75
N CYS A 27 1.78 -13.08 15.24
CA CYS A 27 1.53 -13.16 13.82
C CYS A 27 2.10 -11.88 13.22
N GLY A 28 3.34 -11.92 12.79
CA GLY A 28 3.80 -11.08 11.72
C GLY A 28 2.97 -11.49 10.51
N TYR A 29 1.95 -10.72 10.20
CA TYR A 29 1.22 -10.83 8.94
C TYR A 29 2.19 -10.41 7.84
N SER A 30 2.96 -11.34 7.31
CA SER A 30 3.53 -11.22 5.97
C SER A 30 2.39 -11.57 5.01
N ASN A 31 1.61 -10.56 4.63
CA ASN A 31 0.68 -10.70 3.52
C ASN A 31 1.51 -10.82 2.23
N ASP A 32 1.83 -12.04 1.82
CA ASP A 32 2.20 -12.35 0.44
C ASP A 32 0.95 -12.33 -0.49
N SER A 33 -0.17 -11.79 0.01
CA SER A 33 -1.37 -11.56 -0.79
C SER A 33 -1.07 -10.48 -1.82
N LYS A 34 -1.37 -10.77 -3.08
CA LYS A 34 -1.34 -9.79 -4.16
C LYS A 34 -2.63 -8.98 -4.27
N ASP A 35 -3.62 -9.27 -3.41
CA ASP A 35 -4.91 -8.61 -3.33
C ASP A 35 -5.08 -8.02 -1.92
N VAL A 36 -5.05 -6.70 -1.83
CA VAL A 36 -5.11 -5.94 -0.58
C VAL A 36 -6.10 -4.79 -0.70
N VAL A 37 -6.40 -4.11 0.42
CA VAL A 37 -7.18 -2.87 0.42
C VAL A 37 -6.29 -1.65 0.62
N GLU A 38 -6.80 -0.46 0.29
CA GLU A 38 -6.13 0.82 0.54
C GLU A 38 -5.65 0.90 2.00
N GLY A 39 -4.43 1.37 2.21
CA GLY A 39 -3.78 1.39 3.52
C GLY A 39 -2.97 0.13 3.84
N GLU A 40 -3.17 -0.97 3.15
CA GLU A 40 -2.38 -2.19 3.34
C GLU A 40 -1.16 -2.23 2.42
N VAL A 41 -0.14 -2.97 2.84
CA VAL A 41 1.10 -3.15 2.08
C VAL A 41 0.98 -4.38 1.16
N VAL A 42 1.31 -4.21 -0.11
CA VAL A 42 1.45 -5.30 -1.06
C VAL A 42 2.91 -5.44 -1.51
N LYS A 43 3.38 -6.68 -1.65
CA LYS A 43 4.74 -6.98 -2.11
C LYS A 43 4.73 -7.29 -3.61
N LEU A 44 5.63 -6.60 -4.36
CA LEU A 44 5.92 -6.83 -5.78
C LEU A 44 7.42 -7.00 -5.97
N GLY A 45 7.87 -8.22 -6.22
CA GLY A 45 9.29 -8.56 -6.19
C GLY A 45 9.89 -8.23 -4.82
N GLU A 46 10.94 -7.42 -4.79
CA GLU A 46 11.59 -6.98 -3.55
C GLU A 46 11.02 -5.66 -3.00
N LEU A 47 10.12 -5.02 -3.75
CA LEU A 47 9.51 -3.75 -3.36
C LEU A 47 8.21 -3.97 -2.60
N LYS A 48 7.94 -3.06 -1.65
CA LYS A 48 6.69 -2.97 -0.90
C LYS A 48 5.97 -1.70 -1.30
N TYR A 49 4.76 -1.85 -1.85
CA TYR A 49 3.88 -0.75 -2.23
C TYR A 49 2.78 -0.58 -1.18
N GLN A 50 2.44 0.65 -0.87
CA GLN A 50 1.30 0.98 -0.01
C GLN A 50 0.56 2.18 -0.61
N VAL A 51 -0.70 2.00 -0.94
CA VAL A 51 -1.58 3.14 -1.25
C VAL A 51 -1.96 3.80 0.06
N ILE A 52 -1.54 5.06 0.24
CA ILE A 52 -1.80 5.83 1.46
C ILE A 52 -3.18 6.44 1.42
N PHE A 53 -3.55 6.99 0.25
CA PHE A 53 -4.79 7.70 0.06
C PHE A 53 -5.18 7.79 -1.42
N SER A 54 -6.47 7.78 -1.69
CA SER A 54 -7.01 8.02 -3.03
C SER A 54 -8.22 8.96 -2.98
N ARG A 55 -8.32 9.87 -3.95
CA ARG A 55 -9.47 10.78 -4.06
C ARG A 55 -9.61 11.46 -5.42
N PHE A 56 -10.79 11.98 -5.69
CA PHE A 56 -11.00 12.93 -6.80
C PHE A 56 -10.31 14.27 -6.51
N LEU A 57 -9.70 14.85 -7.56
CA LEU A 57 -8.97 16.12 -7.51
C LEU A 57 -9.72 17.18 -8.30
N ASN A 58 -9.69 18.43 -7.80
CA ASN A 58 -10.39 19.56 -8.37
C ASN A 58 -9.42 20.69 -8.76
N LEU A 59 -9.34 21.04 -10.04
CA LEU A 59 -8.49 22.13 -10.55
C LEU A 59 -8.79 23.51 -9.93
N ASN A 60 -9.98 23.72 -9.36
CA ASN A 60 -10.36 24.97 -8.72
C ASN A 60 -10.00 25.01 -7.23
N ASP A 61 -9.49 23.92 -6.67
CA ASP A 61 -8.96 23.85 -5.33
C ASP A 61 -7.48 24.20 -5.32
N ASN A 62 -7.05 25.05 -4.38
CA ASN A 62 -5.67 25.53 -4.33
C ASN A 62 -4.66 24.42 -3.99
N GLU A 63 -5.06 23.46 -3.15
CA GLU A 63 -4.23 22.31 -2.79
C GLU A 63 -4.10 21.34 -3.95
N ASP A 64 -5.23 21.00 -4.57
CA ASP A 64 -5.28 20.06 -5.69
C ASP A 64 -4.57 20.60 -6.93
N SER A 65 -4.52 21.91 -7.12
CA SER A 65 -3.84 22.54 -8.26
C SER A 65 -2.35 22.19 -8.34
N ALA A 66 -1.71 21.93 -7.19
CA ALA A 66 -0.31 21.51 -7.14
C ALA A 66 -0.10 20.08 -7.68
N TYR A 67 -1.11 19.22 -7.54
CA TYR A 67 -1.10 17.86 -8.08
C TYR A 67 -1.45 17.81 -9.57
N LEU A 68 -2.16 18.82 -10.09
CA LEU A 68 -2.69 18.89 -11.44
C LEU A 68 -1.91 19.84 -12.37
N VAL A 69 -0.65 20.10 -12.06
CA VAL A 69 0.21 20.94 -12.90
C VAL A 69 0.29 20.37 -14.31
N GLY A 70 0.08 21.27 -15.31
CA GLY A 70 0.09 20.90 -16.73
C GLY A 70 -1.18 20.23 -17.24
N GLN A 71 -2.16 19.94 -16.36
CA GLN A 71 -3.40 19.29 -16.77
C GLN A 71 -4.44 20.31 -17.28
N PRO A 72 -5.08 20.07 -18.44
CA PRO A 72 -6.20 20.88 -18.90
C PRO A 72 -7.45 20.62 -18.05
N PRO A 73 -8.49 21.46 -18.12
CA PRO A 73 -9.79 21.10 -17.56
C PRO A 73 -10.27 19.73 -18.07
N PRO A 74 -10.75 18.82 -17.18
CA PRO A 74 -11.19 17.52 -17.62
C PRO A 74 -12.39 17.62 -18.56
N PRO A 75 -12.57 16.69 -19.50
CA PRO A 75 -13.76 16.62 -20.34
C PRO A 75 -15.04 16.61 -19.51
N LYS A 76 -16.13 17.11 -20.09
CA LYS A 76 -17.44 17.11 -19.43
C LYS A 76 -17.83 15.68 -19.00
N GLY A 77 -18.17 15.50 -17.74
CA GLY A 77 -18.52 14.20 -17.17
C GLY A 77 -17.32 13.33 -16.78
N SER A 78 -16.12 13.93 -16.70
CA SER A 78 -14.92 13.29 -16.18
C SER A 78 -14.29 14.14 -15.08
N SER A 79 -13.49 13.52 -14.24
CA SER A 79 -12.74 14.15 -13.15
C SER A 79 -11.35 13.56 -13.05
N TYR A 80 -10.40 14.32 -12.54
CA TYR A 80 -9.10 13.79 -12.14
C TYR A 80 -9.21 13.00 -10.85
N PHE A 81 -8.44 11.94 -10.78
CA PHE A 81 -8.38 11.06 -9.63
C PHE A 81 -6.93 10.79 -9.30
N GLY A 82 -6.52 11.08 -8.06
CA GLY A 82 -5.18 10.88 -7.56
C GLY A 82 -5.12 9.67 -6.66
N VAL A 83 -4.13 8.82 -6.86
CA VAL A 83 -3.71 7.76 -5.95
C VAL A 83 -2.34 8.12 -5.42
N PHE A 84 -2.23 8.26 -4.11
CA PHE A 84 -0.98 8.60 -3.41
C PHE A 84 -0.42 7.33 -2.79
N LEU A 85 0.83 7.03 -3.09
CA LEU A 85 1.44 5.79 -2.65
C LEU A 85 2.89 5.99 -2.20
N GLU A 86 3.31 5.09 -1.33
CA GLU A 86 4.70 4.91 -0.92
C GLU A 86 5.23 3.58 -1.43
N VAL A 87 6.51 3.55 -1.74
CA VAL A 87 7.24 2.33 -2.07
C VAL A 87 8.47 2.24 -1.18
N GLN A 88 8.76 1.05 -0.69
CA GLN A 88 9.94 0.78 0.11
C GLN A 88 10.76 -0.33 -0.54
N ASN A 89 12.02 -0.04 -0.83
CA ASN A 89 13.01 -1.05 -1.16
C ASN A 89 13.64 -1.54 0.15
N LYS A 90 13.40 -2.80 0.51
CA LYS A 90 14.02 -3.43 1.70
C LYS A 90 15.14 -4.40 1.31
N SER A 91 15.48 -4.47 0.03
CA SER A 91 16.60 -5.30 -0.46
C SER A 91 17.94 -4.55 -0.34
N GLU A 92 19.03 -5.27 -0.57
CA GLU A 92 20.38 -4.70 -0.59
C GLU A 92 20.80 -4.21 -1.99
N GLU A 93 19.88 -4.30 -2.96
CA GLU A 93 20.13 -3.93 -4.35
C GLU A 93 19.16 -2.82 -4.78
N THR A 94 19.57 -2.02 -5.78
CA THR A 94 18.68 -1.07 -6.47
C THR A 94 17.59 -1.84 -7.19
N GLN A 95 16.35 -1.38 -7.12
CA GLN A 95 15.19 -2.00 -7.72
C GLN A 95 14.48 -1.04 -8.68
N GLU A 96 13.83 -1.59 -9.70
CA GLU A 96 13.04 -0.82 -10.65
C GLU A 96 11.59 -0.69 -10.17
N LEU A 97 11.04 0.52 -10.23
CA LEU A 97 9.67 0.84 -9.87
C LEU A 97 8.69 0.39 -10.97
N ALA A 98 7.43 0.18 -10.59
CA ALA A 98 6.38 -0.16 -11.53
C ALA A 98 6.31 0.84 -12.70
N GLU A 99 6.23 0.32 -13.91
CA GLU A 99 6.13 1.12 -15.14
C GLU A 99 4.69 1.58 -15.44
N SER A 100 3.68 0.87 -14.93
CA SER A 100 2.29 1.16 -15.24
C SER A 100 1.34 0.83 -14.11
N PHE A 101 0.26 1.63 -14.07
CA PHE A 101 -0.84 1.48 -13.13
C PHE A 101 -2.16 1.59 -13.91
N THR A 102 -3.12 0.75 -13.55
CA THR A 102 -4.44 0.72 -14.18
C THR A 102 -5.53 0.65 -13.12
N ILE A 103 -6.54 1.50 -13.19
CA ILE A 103 -7.75 1.36 -12.38
C ILE A 103 -8.79 0.58 -13.18
N THR A 104 -9.43 -0.39 -12.52
CA THR A 104 -10.57 -1.15 -13.07
C THR A 104 -11.79 -0.91 -12.19
N ASP A 105 -12.93 -0.56 -12.78
CA ASP A 105 -14.20 -0.42 -12.07
C ASP A 105 -14.97 -1.76 -11.98
N ALA A 106 -16.07 -1.78 -11.22
CA ALA A 106 -16.91 -2.97 -11.09
C ALA A 106 -17.56 -3.42 -12.43
N GLY A 107 -17.59 -2.56 -13.44
CA GLY A 107 -18.02 -2.86 -14.80
C GLY A 107 -16.91 -3.43 -15.69
N ASN A 108 -15.72 -3.67 -15.15
CA ASN A 108 -14.49 -4.07 -15.85
C ASN A 108 -13.98 -3.03 -16.86
N GLN A 109 -14.37 -1.77 -16.74
CA GLN A 109 -13.79 -0.70 -17.52
C GLN A 109 -12.41 -0.33 -16.94
N LYS A 110 -11.41 -0.18 -17.82
CA LYS A 110 -10.02 0.09 -17.44
C LYS A 110 -9.62 1.52 -17.75
N PHE A 111 -8.87 2.12 -16.84
CA PHE A 111 -8.36 3.47 -16.93
C PHE A 111 -6.86 3.44 -16.63
N GLU A 112 -6.05 3.83 -17.61
CA GLU A 112 -4.61 3.91 -17.46
C GLU A 112 -4.20 5.17 -16.72
N ALA A 113 -3.08 5.11 -16.00
CA ALA A 113 -2.46 6.30 -15.43
C ALA A 113 -2.05 7.29 -16.53
N ILE A 114 -2.21 8.58 -16.24
CA ILE A 114 -1.83 9.65 -17.15
C ILE A 114 -0.60 10.40 -16.64
N PRO A 115 0.28 10.90 -17.54
CA PRO A 115 1.46 11.67 -17.12
C PRO A 115 1.05 12.99 -16.47
N THR A 116 1.85 13.46 -15.52
CA THR A 116 1.70 14.77 -14.89
C THR A 116 3.06 15.46 -14.75
N GLU A 117 3.07 16.79 -14.81
CA GLU A 117 4.25 17.63 -14.57
C GLU A 117 4.36 18.07 -13.09
N SER A 118 3.51 17.51 -12.24
CA SER A 118 3.53 17.79 -10.80
C SER A 118 4.84 17.33 -10.17
N LEU A 119 5.35 18.10 -9.20
CA LEU A 119 6.49 17.71 -8.37
C LEU A 119 6.18 16.50 -7.47
N TYR A 120 4.91 16.15 -7.33
CA TYR A 120 4.42 15.01 -6.56
C TYR A 120 4.34 13.72 -7.39
N ALA A 121 4.62 13.77 -8.71
CA ALA A 121 4.46 12.64 -9.62
C ALA A 121 5.26 11.41 -9.18
N PHE A 122 4.63 10.23 -9.30
CA PHE A 122 5.32 8.96 -9.14
C PHE A 122 6.32 8.75 -10.30
N PRO A 123 7.57 8.32 -10.02
CA PRO A 123 8.58 8.11 -11.04
C PRO A 123 8.44 6.74 -11.71
N PHE A 124 7.54 6.61 -12.68
CA PHE A 124 7.28 5.37 -13.41
C PHE A 124 8.55 4.77 -14.02
N GLY A 125 8.82 3.48 -13.76
CA GLY A 125 10.01 2.78 -14.26
C GLY A 125 11.34 3.37 -13.76
N GLY A 126 11.28 4.25 -12.76
CA GLY A 126 12.47 4.79 -12.11
C GLY A 126 13.15 3.76 -11.21
N GLU A 127 14.36 4.09 -10.76
CA GLU A 127 15.11 3.26 -9.84
C GLU A 127 14.95 3.76 -8.39
N VAL A 128 14.93 2.81 -7.45
CA VAL A 128 14.98 3.08 -6.02
C VAL A 128 16.17 2.35 -5.40
N GLU A 129 17.04 3.13 -4.78
CA GLU A 129 18.26 2.62 -4.15
C GLU A 129 17.96 1.62 -3.02
N SER A 130 18.99 0.82 -2.69
CA SER A 130 18.94 -0.11 -1.56
C SER A 130 18.50 0.58 -0.26
N GLN A 131 17.51 0.01 0.42
CA GLN A 131 16.96 0.48 1.71
C GLN A 131 16.28 1.87 1.67
N GLU A 132 16.11 2.45 0.47
CA GLU A 132 15.48 3.77 0.32
C GLU A 132 13.97 3.65 0.05
N PRO A 133 13.17 4.65 0.46
CA PRO A 133 11.76 4.77 0.11
C PRO A 133 11.54 5.67 -1.12
N VAL A 134 10.37 5.56 -1.74
CA VAL A 134 9.82 6.52 -2.69
C VAL A 134 8.42 6.94 -2.18
N PRO A 135 8.19 8.25 -1.95
CA PRO A 135 9.13 9.38 -2.13
C PRO A 135 10.25 9.38 -1.08
N SER A 136 11.39 9.99 -1.43
CA SER A 136 12.48 10.15 -0.46
C SER A 136 12.09 11.10 0.69
N PRO A 137 12.63 10.91 1.92
CA PRO A 137 12.19 11.64 3.12
C PRO A 137 12.23 13.16 3.03
N ASP A 138 13.18 13.73 2.29
CA ASP A 138 13.35 15.18 2.13
C ASP A 138 12.73 15.74 0.85
N SER A 139 11.93 14.94 0.15
CA SER A 139 11.31 15.35 -1.12
C SER A 139 9.97 16.08 -0.93
N THR A 140 9.57 16.86 -1.95
CA THR A 140 8.28 17.54 -1.97
C THR A 140 7.09 16.59 -1.77
N PRO A 141 7.05 15.40 -2.38
CA PRO A 141 5.96 14.45 -2.16
C PRO A 141 5.85 13.92 -0.73
N GLN A 142 6.95 13.84 0.00
CA GLN A 142 6.94 13.40 1.40
C GLN A 142 6.47 14.51 2.34
N GLN A 143 6.69 15.78 1.99
CA GLN A 143 6.34 16.94 2.82
C GLN A 143 5.09 17.66 2.34
N GLY A 144 4.36 17.09 1.39
CA GLY A 144 3.14 17.65 0.84
C GLY A 144 1.92 17.54 1.78
N PRO A 145 0.80 18.19 1.43
CA PRO A 145 -0.46 18.04 2.16
C PRO A 145 -0.96 16.61 2.24
N ILE A 146 -0.70 15.81 1.20
CA ILE A 146 -0.89 14.36 1.18
C ILE A 146 0.49 13.75 0.99
N GLU A 147 0.93 12.95 1.97
CA GLU A 147 2.18 12.20 1.88
C GLU A 147 2.06 11.13 0.77
N GLY A 148 3.18 10.86 0.09
CA GLY A 148 3.24 9.87 -0.98
C GLY A 148 3.40 10.45 -2.38
N SER A 149 3.80 9.61 -3.31
CA SER A 149 3.94 9.93 -4.73
C SER A 149 2.62 9.74 -5.46
N LEU A 150 2.28 10.71 -6.33
CA LEU A 150 1.01 10.76 -7.06
C LEU A 150 1.05 9.92 -8.33
N VAL A 151 0.12 8.99 -8.46
CA VAL A 151 -0.31 8.40 -9.72
C VAL A 151 -1.64 9.03 -10.12
N LEU A 152 -1.68 9.72 -11.27
CA LEU A 152 -2.83 10.49 -11.73
C LEU A 152 -3.63 9.69 -12.75
N PHE A 153 -4.97 9.76 -12.62
CA PHE A 153 -5.93 9.17 -13.56
C PHE A 153 -6.96 10.21 -13.99
N GLN A 154 -7.63 9.94 -15.11
CA GLN A 154 -8.83 10.63 -15.52
C GLN A 154 -9.98 9.63 -15.60
N LEU A 155 -10.96 9.76 -14.71
CA LEU A 155 -12.09 8.85 -14.61
C LEU A 155 -13.39 9.54 -15.05
N PRO A 156 -14.31 8.85 -15.75
CA PRO A 156 -15.66 9.35 -15.95
C PRO A 156 -16.37 9.44 -14.58
N SER A 157 -17.25 10.42 -14.41
CA SER A 157 -18.01 10.60 -13.15
C SER A 157 -18.82 9.35 -12.77
N ALA A 158 -19.25 8.55 -13.76
CA ALA A 158 -19.93 7.28 -13.52
C ALA A 158 -19.05 6.22 -12.84
N ALA A 159 -17.71 6.31 -12.95
CA ALA A 159 -16.80 5.37 -12.29
C ALA A 159 -16.88 5.49 -10.77
N SER A 160 -17.19 6.68 -10.23
CA SER A 160 -17.40 6.88 -8.78
C SER A 160 -18.62 6.12 -8.25
N GLU A 161 -19.56 5.75 -9.11
CA GLU A 161 -20.76 4.96 -8.77
C GLU A 161 -20.56 3.45 -9.06
N SER A 162 -19.56 3.10 -9.89
CA SER A 162 -19.23 1.72 -10.29
C SER A 162 -18.14 1.13 -9.40
N ARG A 163 -18.44 0.98 -8.11
CA ARG A 163 -17.49 0.46 -7.09
C ARG A 163 -17.56 -1.06 -6.93
N PRO A 164 -16.49 -1.72 -6.46
CA PRO A 164 -15.21 -1.13 -6.06
C PRO A 164 -14.36 -0.66 -7.25
N LEU A 165 -13.46 0.31 -6.99
CA LEU A 165 -12.36 0.60 -7.88
C LEU A 165 -11.15 -0.22 -7.43
N THR A 166 -10.50 -0.90 -8.37
CA THR A 166 -9.31 -1.71 -8.09
C THR A 166 -8.12 -1.14 -8.85
N LEU A 167 -7.07 -0.77 -8.12
CA LEU A 167 -5.79 -0.38 -8.68
C LEU A 167 -4.96 -1.62 -8.95
N SER A 168 -4.53 -1.81 -10.19
CA SER A 168 -3.57 -2.83 -10.60
C SER A 168 -2.20 -2.18 -10.77
N ILE A 169 -1.20 -2.70 -10.09
CA ILE A 169 0.20 -2.26 -10.13
C ILE A 169 0.98 -3.32 -10.90
N ALA A 170 1.60 -2.96 -12.02
CA ALA A 170 2.39 -3.90 -12.80
C ALA A 170 3.65 -4.34 -12.03
N GLY A 171 3.94 -5.61 -12.07
CA GLY A 171 5.11 -6.19 -11.42
C GLY A 171 5.69 -7.36 -12.19
N PRO A 172 6.93 -7.77 -11.90
CA PRO A 172 7.67 -8.78 -12.67
C PRO A 172 7.03 -10.18 -12.61
N GLU A 173 6.32 -10.50 -11.53
CA GLU A 173 5.65 -11.79 -11.31
C GLU A 173 4.12 -11.71 -11.52
N GLY A 174 3.66 -10.70 -12.24
CA GLY A 174 2.27 -10.35 -12.44
C GLY A 174 1.82 -9.20 -11.54
N PRO A 175 0.65 -8.62 -11.81
CA PRO A 175 0.18 -7.44 -11.10
C PRO A 175 -0.20 -7.75 -9.65
N ALA A 176 -0.11 -6.72 -8.81
CA ALA A 176 -0.80 -6.68 -7.53
C ALA A 176 -2.05 -5.83 -7.65
N GLU A 177 -3.09 -6.15 -6.87
CA GLU A 177 -4.36 -5.45 -6.89
C GLU A 177 -4.63 -4.80 -5.52
N VAL A 178 -5.04 -3.54 -5.54
CA VAL A 178 -5.41 -2.78 -4.34
C VAL A 178 -6.83 -2.28 -4.53
N THR A 179 -7.76 -2.72 -3.68
CA THR A 179 -9.11 -2.16 -3.64
C THR A 179 -9.05 -0.79 -3.00
N LEU A 180 -9.48 0.24 -3.73
CA LEU A 180 -9.47 1.63 -3.28
C LEU A 180 -10.71 1.93 -2.41
N ASP A 181 -10.49 2.67 -1.32
CA ASP A 181 -11.55 3.06 -0.37
C ASP A 181 -12.05 4.47 -0.71
N LEU A 182 -13.24 4.56 -1.33
CA LEU A 182 -13.86 5.80 -1.81
C LEU A 182 -15.21 6.06 -1.13
#